data_7ff982aa013d0040c3d76320afdf9ddb
#
_entry.id   7ff982aa013d0040c3d76320afdf9ddb
#
_cell.length_a   1.000
_cell.length_b   1.000
_cell.length_c   1.000
_cell.angle_alpha   90.00
_cell.angle_beta   90.00
_cell.angle_gamma   90.00
#
_symmetry.space_group_name_H-M   'P 1'
#
loop_
_entity.id
_entity.type
_entity.pdbx_description
1 polymer ?
#
loop_
_entity_poly.entity_id
_entity_poly.type
_entity_poly.pdbx_seq_one_letter_code
_entity_poly.pdbx_strand_id
1 'polypeptide(L)'
;MTTTARHLRARLKGWGGVGAMATACALALVFALVLACAGSPSGGPSGTTGRTVSHAARAQADEDCTAPEKQTLSPSGADGPTIEAIKNRRGEKRKLIVGVDQNSYRWGYRDPNGGESGTLEGFDIDLAHRIAEDILGDRDAVQFKAIPTDQRIPAIQDGRVDMVVRTMTINCARIEDVAFSAPYFRTGQQVLAPKSSPITGYDETLADQEICTATGSTAYTKLETDKEAGDLPASTDIRTTVPNQLDCLVRLQLGEVDAVVTDGALAASQAAQDPTVQLKGEAFTTEYYGVAMKEDADDLVRRVNRILVDFREDTTDGWQDAYTEWLSATLGDDSSGSRPPAPEYLREN
;
A
#
# COMPACT_ATOMS: atom_id res chain seq x y z
N MET A 1 24.32 -17.55 63.92
CA MET A 1 24.38 -16.37 64.81
C MET A 1 23.92 -15.17 64.09
N THR A 2 22.82 -14.75 64.47
CA THR A 2 22.14 -13.48 64.74
C THR A 2 21.63 -12.70 63.57
N THR A 3 20.37 -12.85 63.39
CA THR A 3 19.21 -12.02 63.04
C THR A 3 19.40 -10.50 63.14
N THR A 4 18.94 -9.71 62.17
CA THR A 4 18.14 -8.54 62.53
C THR A 4 17.23 -8.12 61.31
N ALA A 5 15.91 -8.18 61.56
CA ALA A 5 14.86 -7.63 60.72
C ALA A 5 14.78 -6.11 60.87
N ARG A 6 14.50 -5.35 59.78
CA ARG A 6 14.06 -3.96 59.88
C ARG A 6 12.79 -3.75 59.03
N HIS A 7 11.80 -3.27 59.75
CA HIS A 7 10.43 -2.90 59.32
C HIS A 7 10.36 -1.85 58.20
N LEU A 8 9.60 -2.14 57.14
CA LEU A 8 9.05 -1.12 56.24
C LEU A 8 7.74 -0.58 56.81
N ARG A 9 7.71 0.70 57.12
CA ARG A 9 6.47 1.46 57.35
C ARG A 9 6.02 2.05 56.02
N ALA A 10 4.90 1.56 55.47
CA ALA A 10 4.15 2.19 54.40
C ALA A 10 3.48 3.46 54.92
N ARG A 11 3.72 4.58 54.28
CA ARG A 11 2.93 5.82 54.42
C ARG A 11 1.98 5.94 53.22
N LEU A 12 0.72 5.65 53.47
CA LEU A 12 -0.40 6.09 52.63
C LEU A 12 -0.68 7.58 52.91
N LYS A 13 -0.49 8.43 51.92
CA LYS A 13 -1.00 9.81 51.89
C LYS A 13 -1.29 10.21 50.45
N GLY A 14 -2.56 10.53 50.17
CA GLY A 14 -2.91 11.24 48.94
C GLY A 14 -4.07 10.70 48.10
N TRP A 15 -5.22 10.42 48.71
CA TRP A 15 -6.47 10.29 47.96
C TRP A 15 -7.43 11.46 48.36
N GLY A 16 -7.26 12.60 47.77
CA GLY A 16 -8.09 13.81 48.04
C GLY A 16 -8.42 14.63 46.79
N GLY A 17 -8.05 14.18 45.57
CA GLY A 17 -8.18 15.02 44.37
C GLY A 17 -9.18 14.54 43.30
N VAL A 18 -9.71 13.34 43.37
CA VAL A 18 -10.52 12.76 42.27
C VAL A 18 -12.03 13.03 42.46
N GLY A 19 -12.50 13.34 43.69
CA GLY A 19 -13.92 13.61 43.96
C GLY A 19 -14.42 14.97 43.52
N ALA A 20 -13.55 15.96 43.39
CA ALA A 20 -13.96 17.34 43.08
C ALA A 20 -14.08 17.64 41.57
N MET A 21 -13.45 16.83 40.69
CA MET A 21 -13.58 17.02 39.25
C MET A 21 -14.83 16.35 38.64
N ALA A 22 -15.35 15.30 39.23
CA ALA A 22 -16.53 14.60 38.73
C ALA A 22 -17.84 15.44 38.87
N THR A 23 -17.94 16.27 39.87
CA THR A 23 -19.11 17.13 40.08
C THR A 23 -19.15 18.38 39.18
N ALA A 24 -18.00 18.90 38.75
CA ALA A 24 -17.93 20.06 37.85
C ALA A 24 -18.29 19.68 36.38
N CYS A 25 -17.93 18.45 35.93
CA CYS A 25 -18.30 18.01 34.57
C CYS A 25 -19.79 17.65 34.42
N ALA A 26 -20.45 17.17 35.47
CA ALA A 26 -21.88 16.85 35.44
C ALA A 26 -22.76 18.13 35.35
N LEU A 27 -22.36 19.22 35.99
CA LEU A 27 -23.09 20.51 35.92
C LEU A 27 -22.92 21.23 34.58
N ALA A 28 -21.76 21.08 33.89
CA ALA A 28 -21.54 21.66 32.58
C ALA A 28 -22.34 20.98 31.46
N LEU A 29 -22.57 19.65 31.56
CA LEU A 29 -23.38 18.90 30.59
C LEU A 29 -24.89 19.20 30.72
N VAL A 30 -25.40 19.47 31.93
CA VAL A 30 -26.80 19.84 32.14
C VAL A 30 -27.10 21.25 31.63
N PHE A 31 -26.14 22.19 31.75
CA PHE A 31 -26.31 23.56 31.26
C PHE A 31 -26.25 23.65 29.72
N ALA A 32 -25.50 22.79 29.05
CA ALA A 32 -25.46 22.72 27.59
C ALA A 32 -26.74 22.10 26.98
N LEU A 33 -27.43 21.19 27.69
CA LEU A 33 -28.69 20.62 27.23
C LEU A 33 -29.89 21.58 27.36
N VAL A 34 -29.88 22.52 28.31
CA VAL A 34 -30.98 23.44 28.52
C VAL A 34 -30.96 24.63 27.53
N LEU A 35 -29.76 25.00 26.98
CA LEU A 35 -29.67 26.01 25.93
C LEU A 35 -30.04 25.54 24.53
N ALA A 36 -30.10 24.22 24.29
CA ALA A 36 -30.45 23.64 22.99
C ALA A 36 -31.97 23.55 22.72
N CYS A 37 -32.83 23.85 23.73
CA CYS A 37 -34.29 23.71 23.59
C CYS A 37 -35.07 25.04 23.48
N ALA A 38 -34.39 26.19 23.41
CA ALA A 38 -35.06 27.50 23.31
C ALA A 38 -34.61 28.25 22.05
N GLY A 39 -35.18 27.95 20.90
CA GLY A 39 -34.97 28.74 19.70
C GLY A 39 -35.36 28.04 18.41
N SER A 40 -36.68 27.95 18.14
CA SER A 40 -37.14 27.85 16.76
C SER A 40 -37.71 29.18 16.33
N PRO A 41 -37.38 29.61 15.11
CA PRO A 41 -38.47 29.94 14.20
C PRO A 41 -38.31 29.26 12.82
N SER A 42 -39.44 28.87 12.31
CA SER A 42 -39.80 28.33 11.01
C SER A 42 -39.19 29.08 9.82
N GLY A 43 -38.78 28.33 8.79
CA GLY A 43 -38.67 28.86 7.43
C GLY A 43 -37.77 28.07 6.49
N GLY A 44 -38.38 27.33 5.57
CA GLY A 44 -37.86 27.03 4.23
C GLY A 44 -37.07 25.74 4.02
N PRO A 45 -37.33 25.00 2.92
CA PRO A 45 -36.62 23.77 2.58
C PRO A 45 -35.28 24.12 1.96
N SER A 46 -34.18 23.82 2.65
CA SER A 46 -32.84 23.87 2.05
C SER A 46 -32.32 22.46 1.82
N GLY A 47 -32.10 22.21 0.54
CA GLY A 47 -31.82 20.94 -0.05
C GLY A 47 -30.60 20.22 0.48
N THR A 48 -30.75 18.93 0.51
CA THR A 48 -29.73 17.90 0.57
C THR A 48 -28.87 17.99 -0.71
N THR A 49 -27.83 18.81 -0.71
CA THR A 49 -26.93 18.97 -1.87
C THR A 49 -25.47 18.60 -1.58
N GLY A 50 -25.16 18.04 -0.42
CA GLY A 50 -23.78 17.69 -0.07
C GLY A 50 -23.33 16.27 -0.47
N ARG A 51 -24.25 15.38 -0.81
CA ARG A 51 -23.90 13.98 -1.05
C ARG A 51 -23.98 13.56 -2.52
N THR A 52 -24.79 14.23 -3.32
CA THR A 52 -24.95 13.94 -4.76
C THR A 52 -23.84 14.56 -5.62
N VAL A 53 -23.21 15.64 -5.18
CA VAL A 53 -22.13 16.29 -5.95
C VAL A 53 -20.84 15.46 -5.92
N SER A 54 -20.54 14.78 -4.80
CA SER A 54 -19.34 13.95 -4.72
C SER A 54 -19.46 12.64 -5.52
N HIS A 55 -20.64 12.04 -5.63
CA HIS A 55 -20.85 10.85 -6.46
C HIS A 55 -20.89 11.17 -7.96
N ALA A 56 -21.50 12.28 -8.35
CA ALA A 56 -21.53 12.69 -9.77
C ALA A 56 -20.14 13.17 -10.25
N ALA A 57 -19.37 13.89 -9.43
CA ALA A 57 -18.00 14.26 -9.76
C ALA A 57 -17.04 13.06 -9.84
N ARG A 58 -17.23 12.06 -8.95
CA ARG A 58 -16.43 10.83 -8.97
C ARG A 58 -16.77 9.93 -10.17
N ALA A 59 -18.05 9.82 -10.55
CA ALA A 59 -18.47 9.10 -11.74
C ALA A 59 -17.99 9.81 -13.04
N GLN A 60 -17.89 11.13 -13.04
CA GLN A 60 -17.41 11.90 -14.17
C GLN A 60 -15.87 11.84 -14.33
N ALA A 61 -15.13 11.78 -13.21
CA ALA A 61 -13.70 11.55 -13.21
C ALA A 61 -13.33 10.13 -13.71
N ASP A 62 -14.16 9.13 -13.39
CA ASP A 62 -13.99 7.76 -13.91
C ASP A 62 -14.27 7.63 -15.41
N GLU A 63 -15.18 8.45 -16.00
CA GLU A 63 -15.44 8.47 -17.46
C GLU A 63 -14.30 9.16 -18.23
N ASP A 64 -13.59 10.13 -17.65
CA ASP A 64 -12.51 10.87 -18.29
C ASP A 64 -11.13 10.18 -18.11
N CYS A 65 -10.98 9.26 -17.17
CA CYS A 65 -9.73 8.57 -16.92
C CYS A 65 -9.64 7.25 -17.67
N THR A 66 -8.96 7.27 -18.81
CA THR A 66 -8.66 6.09 -19.61
C THR A 66 -7.18 5.76 -19.55
N ALA A 67 -6.83 4.46 -19.48
CA ALA A 67 -5.46 3.96 -19.46
C ALA A 67 -4.59 4.69 -18.41
N PRO A 68 -4.94 4.61 -17.10
CA PRO A 68 -4.23 5.33 -16.04
C PRO A 68 -2.73 5.02 -15.97
N GLU A 69 -2.32 3.82 -16.39
CA GLU A 69 -0.92 3.39 -16.48
C GLU A 69 -0.10 4.17 -17.52
N LYS A 70 -0.76 4.91 -18.40
CA LYS A 70 -0.14 5.75 -19.42
C LYS A 70 -0.17 7.24 -19.07
N GLN A 71 -0.90 7.63 -18.03
CA GLN A 71 -1.05 9.01 -17.57
C GLN A 71 0.17 9.46 -16.78
N THR A 72 1.34 9.42 -17.42
CA THR A 72 2.63 9.82 -16.87
C THR A 72 3.41 10.69 -17.84
N LEU A 73 4.47 11.34 -17.35
CA LEU A 73 5.26 12.33 -18.08
C LEU A 73 6.38 11.67 -18.89
N SER A 74 6.72 12.26 -20.03
CA SER A 74 7.86 11.82 -20.85
C SER A 74 9.17 11.82 -20.05
N PRO A 75 10.08 10.84 -20.30
CA PRO A 75 11.36 10.73 -19.61
C PRO A 75 12.25 11.96 -19.78
N SER A 76 12.97 12.34 -18.72
CA SER A 76 14.00 13.38 -18.78
C SER A 76 15.11 13.14 -17.77
N GLY A 77 16.36 13.41 -18.18
CA GLY A 77 17.51 13.41 -17.28
C GLY A 77 17.78 14.75 -16.59
N ALA A 78 16.95 15.78 -16.85
CA ALA A 78 17.13 17.10 -16.25
C ALA A 78 16.78 17.08 -14.76
N ASP A 79 17.57 17.80 -13.97
CA ASP A 79 17.23 18.10 -12.58
C ASP A 79 16.18 19.23 -12.53
N GLY A 80 15.34 19.18 -11.53
CA GLY A 80 14.38 20.23 -11.22
C GLY A 80 14.25 20.39 -9.70
N PRO A 81 13.27 21.18 -9.24
CA PRO A 81 13.20 21.60 -7.83
C PRO A 81 13.18 20.43 -6.83
N THR A 82 12.47 19.35 -7.14
CA THR A 82 12.36 18.19 -6.24
C THR A 82 13.68 17.44 -6.14
N ILE A 83 14.33 17.17 -7.27
CA ILE A 83 15.63 16.49 -7.33
C ILE A 83 16.71 17.35 -6.67
N GLU A 84 16.72 18.65 -6.94
CA GLU A 84 17.67 19.59 -6.30
C GLU A 84 17.48 19.61 -4.78
N ALA A 85 16.24 19.61 -4.29
CA ALA A 85 15.96 19.55 -2.86
C ALA A 85 16.50 18.26 -2.22
N ILE A 86 16.37 17.10 -2.91
CA ILE A 86 16.93 15.82 -2.46
C ILE A 86 18.47 15.88 -2.45
N LYS A 87 19.10 16.33 -3.54
CA LYS A 87 20.56 16.46 -3.70
C LYS A 87 21.18 17.42 -2.67
N ASN A 88 20.47 18.47 -2.30
CA ASN A 88 20.94 19.49 -1.34
C ASN A 88 20.79 19.08 0.13
N ARG A 89 20.21 17.95 0.44
CA ARG A 89 20.22 17.39 1.81
C ARG A 89 21.67 17.16 2.26
N ARG A 90 21.95 17.40 3.56
CA ARG A 90 23.33 17.37 4.08
C ARG A 90 23.53 16.26 5.11
N GLY A 91 24.79 15.75 5.16
CA GLY A 91 25.21 14.71 6.09
C GLY A 91 24.39 13.43 5.89
N GLU A 92 24.07 12.74 6.96
CA GLU A 92 23.29 11.49 6.94
C GLU A 92 21.88 11.63 6.35
N LYS A 93 21.39 12.85 6.21
CA LYS A 93 20.09 13.15 5.58
C LYS A 93 20.14 13.20 4.04
N ARG A 94 21.35 13.16 3.42
CA ARG A 94 21.49 13.12 1.97
C ARG A 94 21.17 11.72 1.45
N LYS A 95 19.92 11.35 1.54
CA LYS A 95 19.37 10.06 1.12
C LYS A 95 18.05 10.26 0.41
N LEU A 96 17.77 9.39 -0.55
CA LEU A 96 16.45 9.21 -1.11
C LEU A 96 15.59 8.46 -0.08
N ILE A 97 14.43 8.98 0.28
CA ILE A 97 13.55 8.38 1.29
C ILE A 97 12.45 7.62 0.56
N VAL A 98 12.48 6.29 0.63
CA VAL A 98 11.59 5.42 -0.13
C VAL A 98 10.67 4.62 0.79
N GLY A 99 9.36 4.72 0.55
CA GLY A 99 8.35 3.88 1.17
C GLY A 99 8.30 2.50 0.50
N VAL A 100 8.45 1.44 1.27
CA VAL A 100 8.54 0.06 0.77
C VAL A 100 7.74 -0.91 1.62
N ASP A 101 7.54 -2.14 1.13
CA ASP A 101 7.22 -3.28 1.99
C ASP A 101 8.51 -3.82 2.65
N GLN A 102 8.33 -4.58 3.72
CA GLN A 102 9.42 -5.34 4.34
C GLN A 102 9.04 -6.81 4.59
N ASN A 103 7.84 -7.20 4.15
CA ASN A 103 7.24 -8.50 4.41
C ASN A 103 6.89 -9.28 3.13
N SER A 104 6.88 -8.60 1.96
CA SER A 104 6.53 -9.23 0.68
C SER A 104 7.76 -9.94 0.10
N TYR A 105 7.80 -11.27 0.27
CA TYR A 105 8.91 -12.13 -0.15
C TYR A 105 9.29 -11.88 -1.61
N ARG A 106 10.58 -11.64 -1.88
CA ARG A 106 11.20 -11.32 -3.17
C ARG A 106 10.82 -9.96 -3.79
N TRP A 107 9.86 -9.23 -3.21
CA TRP A 107 9.49 -7.87 -3.64
C TRP A 107 10.15 -6.80 -2.78
N GLY A 108 9.86 -6.82 -1.50
CA GLY A 108 10.48 -6.03 -0.46
C GLY A 108 10.34 -6.79 0.84
N TYR A 109 11.38 -7.44 1.28
CA TYR A 109 11.36 -8.29 2.45
C TYR A 109 12.68 -8.25 3.20
N ARG A 110 12.62 -8.58 4.48
CA ARG A 110 13.80 -8.81 5.28
C ARG A 110 14.08 -10.31 5.32
N ASP A 111 15.25 -10.71 4.84
CA ASP A 111 15.66 -12.10 4.96
C ASP A 111 15.86 -12.45 6.44
N PRO A 112 15.06 -13.38 7.01
CA PRO A 112 15.19 -13.81 8.39
C PRO A 112 16.51 -14.52 8.66
N ASN A 113 17.22 -14.99 7.62
CA ASN A 113 18.51 -15.67 7.69
C ASN A 113 19.69 -14.71 7.44
N GLY A 114 19.42 -13.45 7.10
CA GLY A 114 20.40 -12.43 6.72
C GLY A 114 21.25 -11.84 7.86
N GLY A 115 21.34 -12.51 9.04
CA GLY A 115 22.12 -12.07 10.19
C GLY A 115 21.39 -11.07 11.09
N GLU A 116 22.14 -10.43 12.04
CA GLU A 116 21.54 -9.61 13.12
C GLU A 116 20.73 -8.39 12.64
N SER A 117 20.92 -7.92 11.42
CA SER A 117 20.20 -6.75 10.87
C SER A 117 19.30 -7.03 9.68
N GLY A 118 19.10 -8.28 9.28
CA GLY A 118 18.28 -8.71 8.14
C GLY A 118 18.23 -7.66 7.03
N THR A 119 19.01 -7.82 5.97
CA THR A 119 19.03 -6.85 4.85
C THR A 119 17.64 -6.78 4.22
N LEU A 120 17.21 -5.58 3.88
CA LEU A 120 16.00 -5.41 3.10
C LEU A 120 16.37 -5.62 1.63
N GLU A 121 15.66 -6.54 0.95
CA GLU A 121 15.98 -6.97 -0.41
C GLU A 121 14.73 -7.31 -1.23
N GLY A 122 14.89 -7.49 -2.52
CA GLY A 122 13.82 -7.82 -3.46
C GLY A 122 13.74 -6.85 -4.63
N PHE A 123 12.85 -7.14 -5.59
CA PHE A 123 12.72 -6.42 -6.85
C PHE A 123 12.46 -4.91 -6.66
N ASP A 124 11.53 -4.54 -5.76
CA ASP A 124 11.22 -3.13 -5.46
C ASP A 124 12.39 -2.42 -4.76
N ILE A 125 13.15 -3.16 -3.96
CA ILE A 125 14.31 -2.62 -3.24
C ILE A 125 15.46 -2.36 -4.21
N ASP A 126 15.69 -3.28 -5.14
CA ASP A 126 16.69 -3.11 -6.20
C ASP A 126 16.38 -1.89 -7.07
N LEU A 127 15.13 -1.74 -7.50
CA LEU A 127 14.67 -0.55 -8.23
C LEU A 127 14.92 0.75 -7.44
N ALA A 128 14.63 0.75 -6.13
CA ALA A 128 14.87 1.92 -5.28
C ALA A 128 16.37 2.27 -5.16
N HIS A 129 17.24 1.27 -5.09
CA HIS A 129 18.71 1.46 -5.11
C HIS A 129 19.18 2.07 -6.43
N ARG A 130 18.65 1.63 -7.58
CA ARG A 130 18.96 2.20 -8.90
C ARG A 130 18.55 3.67 -9.00
N ILE A 131 17.37 3.99 -8.46
CA ILE A 131 16.90 5.39 -8.43
C ILE A 131 17.82 6.25 -7.56
N ALA A 132 18.27 5.75 -6.41
CA ALA A 132 19.20 6.46 -5.55
C ALA A 132 20.57 6.66 -6.21
N GLU A 133 21.08 5.64 -6.90
CA GLU A 133 22.34 5.71 -7.66
C GLU A 133 22.30 6.78 -8.75
N ASP A 134 21.27 6.81 -9.57
CA ASP A 134 21.12 7.82 -10.63
C ASP A 134 21.00 9.24 -10.05
N ILE A 135 20.19 9.45 -9.02
CA ILE A 135 19.95 10.79 -8.47
C ILE A 135 21.10 11.28 -7.60
N LEU A 136 21.70 10.41 -6.78
CA LEU A 136 22.66 10.78 -5.74
C LEU A 136 24.10 10.31 -6.01
N GLY A 137 24.29 9.45 -7.03
CA GLY A 137 25.58 8.87 -7.38
C GLY A 137 26.06 7.78 -6.42
N ASP A 138 25.15 7.24 -5.60
CA ASP A 138 25.43 6.21 -4.61
C ASP A 138 24.19 5.34 -4.40
N ARG A 139 24.31 4.05 -4.73
CA ARG A 139 23.25 3.05 -4.61
C ARG A 139 22.72 2.93 -3.17
N ASP A 140 23.59 3.14 -2.19
CA ASP A 140 23.27 3.03 -0.77
C ASP A 140 22.79 4.35 -0.15
N ALA A 141 22.74 5.42 -0.93
CA ALA A 141 22.18 6.70 -0.50
C ALA A 141 20.65 6.68 -0.43
N VAL A 142 20.08 5.62 0.12
CA VAL A 142 18.65 5.40 0.29
C VAL A 142 18.31 5.19 1.77
N GLN A 143 17.14 5.69 2.17
CA GLN A 143 16.53 5.42 3.47
C GLN A 143 15.17 4.76 3.25
N PHE A 144 15.07 3.50 3.57
CA PHE A 144 13.81 2.78 3.48
C PHE A 144 12.91 3.06 4.68
N LYS A 145 11.62 3.20 4.40
CA LYS A 145 10.55 3.24 5.39
C LYS A 145 9.51 2.18 5.08
N ALA A 146 9.35 1.23 5.98
CA ALA A 146 8.26 0.26 5.89
C ALA A 146 6.92 0.98 6.08
N ILE A 147 6.02 0.83 5.10
CA ILE A 147 4.73 1.53 5.07
C ILE A 147 3.61 0.53 4.84
N PRO A 148 2.55 0.52 5.68
CA PRO A 148 1.33 -0.25 5.42
C PRO A 148 0.66 0.15 4.10
N THR A 149 -0.14 -0.77 3.55
CA THR A 149 -0.76 -0.60 2.22
C THR A 149 -1.63 0.65 2.12
N ASP A 150 -2.44 0.95 3.13
CA ASP A 150 -3.30 2.12 3.21
C ASP A 150 -2.55 3.44 3.48
N GLN A 151 -1.29 3.35 3.94
CA GLN A 151 -0.47 4.51 4.28
C GLN A 151 0.43 5.01 3.15
N ARG A 152 0.38 4.37 1.96
CA ARG A 152 1.24 4.74 0.83
C ARG A 152 1.00 6.17 0.34
N ILE A 153 -0.25 6.52 0.03
CA ILE A 153 -0.64 7.87 -0.39
C ILE A 153 -0.43 8.90 0.72
N PRO A 154 -0.93 8.70 1.96
CA PRO A 154 -0.66 9.64 3.06
C PRO A 154 0.84 9.88 3.32
N ALA A 155 1.69 8.85 3.16
CA ALA A 155 3.13 9.02 3.37
C ALA A 155 3.79 9.95 2.34
N ILE A 156 3.30 9.93 1.10
CA ILE A 156 3.75 10.83 0.02
C ILE A 156 3.24 12.24 0.27
N GLN A 157 1.94 12.39 0.51
CA GLN A 157 1.28 13.69 0.70
C GLN A 157 1.84 14.45 1.90
N ASP A 158 2.11 13.74 3.01
CA ASP A 158 2.72 14.30 4.23
C ASP A 158 4.23 14.57 4.08
N GLY A 159 4.85 14.23 2.95
CA GLY A 159 6.30 14.35 2.76
C GLY A 159 7.13 13.45 3.68
N ARG A 160 6.54 12.36 4.18
CA ARG A 160 7.28 11.36 4.98
C ARG A 160 8.24 10.54 4.13
N VAL A 161 7.97 10.43 2.85
CA VAL A 161 8.81 9.79 1.83
C VAL A 161 8.87 10.65 0.58
N ASP A 162 9.91 10.48 -0.23
CA ASP A 162 10.03 11.12 -1.54
C ASP A 162 9.22 10.35 -2.59
N MET A 163 9.16 9.04 -2.44
CA MET A 163 8.42 8.13 -3.31
C MET A 163 8.04 6.84 -2.59
N VAL A 164 7.14 6.08 -3.21
CA VAL A 164 6.77 4.73 -2.79
C VAL A 164 7.08 3.76 -3.93
N VAL A 165 7.89 2.74 -3.63
CA VAL A 165 8.17 1.58 -4.48
C VAL A 165 7.71 0.35 -3.71
N ARG A 166 6.44 -0.04 -3.93
CA ARG A 166 5.76 -1.04 -3.10
C ARG A 166 4.58 -1.66 -3.83
N THR A 167 4.86 -2.33 -4.97
CA THR A 167 3.83 -3.06 -5.75
C THR A 167 2.52 -2.27 -5.85
N MET A 168 2.63 -0.98 -6.18
CA MET A 168 1.49 -0.08 -6.12
C MET A 168 0.83 0.05 -7.50
N THR A 169 -0.36 -0.53 -7.63
CA THR A 169 -1.17 -0.44 -8.85
C THR A 169 -1.50 1.01 -9.19
N ILE A 170 -1.27 1.38 -10.44
CA ILE A 170 -1.70 2.63 -11.05
C ILE A 170 -3.18 2.48 -11.41
N ASN A 171 -4.03 3.36 -10.88
CA ASN A 171 -5.44 3.44 -11.25
C ASN A 171 -5.96 4.88 -11.18
N CYS A 172 -7.15 5.13 -11.71
CA CYS A 172 -7.73 6.46 -11.80
C CYS A 172 -7.87 7.15 -10.44
N ALA A 173 -8.39 6.45 -9.44
CA ALA A 173 -8.57 7.03 -8.11
C ALA A 173 -7.24 7.47 -7.45
N ARG A 174 -6.14 6.77 -7.73
CA ARG A 174 -4.83 7.08 -7.14
C ARG A 174 -4.09 8.20 -7.88
N ILE A 175 -4.29 8.34 -9.21
CA ILE A 175 -3.65 9.43 -9.96
C ILE A 175 -4.27 10.80 -9.66
N GLU A 176 -5.43 10.86 -8.99
CA GLU A 176 -6.01 12.10 -8.44
C GLU A 176 -5.24 12.59 -7.20
N ASP A 177 -4.55 11.71 -6.49
CA ASP A 177 -3.90 11.98 -5.20
C ASP A 177 -2.37 12.07 -5.30
N VAL A 178 -1.76 11.34 -6.26
CA VAL A 178 -0.31 11.20 -6.43
C VAL A 178 0.06 11.01 -7.90
N ALA A 179 1.26 11.41 -8.27
CA ALA A 179 1.80 11.10 -9.59
C ALA A 179 2.47 9.73 -9.63
N PHE A 180 2.41 9.07 -10.78
CA PHE A 180 3.08 7.79 -11.01
C PHE A 180 4.11 7.86 -12.13
N SER A 181 5.12 7.01 -12.03
CA SER A 181 5.97 6.66 -13.16
C SER A 181 5.21 5.86 -14.22
N ALA A 182 5.81 5.64 -15.37
CA ALA A 182 5.44 4.54 -16.26
C ALA A 182 5.49 3.21 -15.50
N PRO A 183 4.68 2.20 -15.89
CA PRO A 183 4.63 0.94 -15.15
C PRO A 183 5.97 0.20 -15.25
N TYR A 184 6.44 -0.33 -14.11
CA TYR A 184 7.65 -1.15 -14.06
C TYR A 184 7.35 -2.65 -14.02
N PHE A 185 6.10 -3.04 -13.71
CA PHE A 185 5.67 -4.44 -13.64
C PHE A 185 4.20 -4.58 -14.04
N ARG A 186 3.80 -5.78 -14.49
CA ARG A 186 2.41 -6.13 -14.81
C ARG A 186 2.03 -7.44 -14.15
N THR A 187 0.84 -7.49 -13.58
CA THR A 187 0.23 -8.67 -12.98
C THR A 187 -1.29 -8.61 -13.11
N GLY A 188 -2.01 -9.42 -12.37
CA GLY A 188 -3.47 -9.33 -12.17
C GLY A 188 -3.81 -9.89 -10.80
N GLN A 189 -4.99 -9.59 -10.28
CA GLN A 189 -5.45 -10.14 -9.01
C GLN A 189 -5.83 -11.61 -9.16
N GLN A 190 -5.60 -12.39 -8.10
CA GLN A 190 -5.84 -13.83 -8.08
C GLN A 190 -6.17 -14.28 -6.67
N VAL A 191 -6.85 -15.41 -6.56
CA VAL A 191 -7.18 -16.06 -5.29
C VAL A 191 -6.05 -16.98 -4.88
N LEU A 192 -5.65 -16.93 -3.60
CA LEU A 192 -4.76 -17.89 -2.94
C LEU A 192 -5.55 -18.64 -1.88
N ALA A 193 -5.55 -19.96 -1.93
CA ALA A 193 -6.26 -20.78 -0.95
C ALA A 193 -5.50 -22.10 -0.68
N PRO A 194 -5.84 -22.83 0.40
CA PRO A 194 -5.30 -24.15 0.64
C PRO A 194 -5.50 -25.09 -0.56
N LYS A 195 -4.54 -25.96 -0.84
CA LYS A 195 -4.63 -26.93 -1.92
C LYS A 195 -5.88 -27.82 -1.81
N SER A 196 -6.28 -28.14 -0.57
CA SER A 196 -7.46 -28.94 -0.25
C SER A 196 -8.78 -28.17 -0.29
N SER A 197 -8.73 -26.83 -0.42
CA SER A 197 -9.94 -25.99 -0.47
C SER A 197 -10.77 -26.27 -1.73
N PRO A 198 -12.11 -26.27 -1.63
CA PRO A 198 -13.01 -26.38 -2.76
C PRO A 198 -13.05 -25.14 -3.66
N ILE A 199 -12.44 -24.04 -3.22
CA ILE A 199 -12.33 -22.80 -4.00
C ILE A 199 -11.58 -23.09 -5.30
N THR A 200 -12.16 -22.67 -6.43
CA THR A 200 -11.57 -22.87 -7.77
C THR A 200 -11.04 -21.58 -8.37
N GLY A 201 -11.51 -20.42 -7.92
CA GLY A 201 -11.07 -19.13 -8.43
C GLY A 201 -11.88 -17.97 -7.84
N TYR A 202 -11.92 -16.88 -8.58
CA TYR A 202 -12.73 -15.70 -8.27
C TYR A 202 -14.12 -15.89 -8.90
N ASP A 203 -14.93 -16.74 -8.29
CA ASP A 203 -16.22 -17.24 -8.83
C ASP A 203 -17.20 -17.58 -7.70
N GLU A 204 -18.28 -18.28 -8.03
CA GLU A 204 -19.30 -18.70 -7.08
C GLU A 204 -18.80 -19.61 -5.96
N THR A 205 -17.61 -20.20 -6.09
CA THR A 205 -17.02 -21.03 -5.01
C THR A 205 -16.52 -20.21 -3.82
N LEU A 206 -16.57 -18.86 -3.93
CA LEU A 206 -16.34 -17.95 -2.81
C LEU A 206 -17.58 -17.74 -1.91
N ALA A 207 -18.73 -18.37 -2.25
CA ALA A 207 -19.93 -18.36 -1.39
C ALA A 207 -19.62 -18.95 0.00
N ASP A 208 -20.06 -18.24 1.04
CA ASP A 208 -19.86 -18.60 2.45
C ASP A 208 -18.38 -18.72 2.88
N GLN A 209 -17.46 -18.18 2.08
CA GLN A 209 -16.02 -18.17 2.41
C GLN A 209 -15.61 -16.84 3.04
N GLU A 210 -14.68 -16.90 4.00
CA GLU A 210 -14.05 -15.73 4.61
C GLU A 210 -12.77 -15.37 3.86
N ILE A 211 -12.75 -14.16 3.28
CA ILE A 211 -11.67 -13.68 2.42
C ILE A 211 -10.86 -12.62 3.15
N CYS A 212 -9.53 -12.79 3.18
CA CYS A 212 -8.62 -11.79 3.66
C CYS A 212 -8.02 -10.97 2.50
N THR A 213 -7.90 -9.67 2.70
CA THR A 213 -7.18 -8.77 1.80
C THR A 213 -6.54 -7.61 2.56
N ALA A 214 -5.64 -6.85 1.93
CA ALA A 214 -5.02 -5.70 2.59
C ALA A 214 -5.89 -4.45 2.49
N THR A 215 -6.05 -3.75 3.62
CA THR A 215 -6.73 -2.46 3.68
C THR A 215 -6.11 -1.47 2.70
N GLY A 216 -6.92 -0.78 1.88
CA GLY A 216 -6.45 0.19 0.88
C GLY A 216 -5.79 -0.44 -0.36
N SER A 217 -5.95 -1.77 -0.55
CA SER A 217 -5.57 -2.45 -1.79
C SER A 217 -6.66 -2.33 -2.86
N THR A 218 -6.27 -2.49 -4.13
CA THR A 218 -7.21 -2.62 -5.25
C THR A 218 -8.06 -3.87 -5.13
N ALA A 219 -7.51 -4.94 -4.54
CA ALA A 219 -8.25 -6.17 -4.25
C ALA A 219 -9.41 -5.93 -3.28
N TYR A 220 -9.21 -5.15 -2.22
CA TYR A 220 -10.29 -4.79 -1.29
C TYR A 220 -11.41 -4.03 -2.02
N THR A 221 -11.06 -3.00 -2.79
CA THR A 221 -12.04 -2.22 -3.56
C THR A 221 -12.79 -3.09 -4.57
N LYS A 222 -12.08 -3.99 -5.27
CA LYS A 222 -12.69 -4.92 -6.24
C LYS A 222 -13.70 -5.85 -5.58
N LEU A 223 -13.32 -6.49 -4.48
CA LEU A 223 -14.20 -7.37 -3.71
C LEU A 223 -15.48 -6.67 -3.24
N GLU A 224 -15.35 -5.44 -2.70
CA GLU A 224 -16.52 -4.67 -2.27
C GLU A 224 -17.41 -4.30 -3.46
N THR A 225 -16.81 -3.77 -4.53
CA THR A 225 -17.57 -3.35 -5.73
C THR A 225 -18.32 -4.52 -6.36
N ASP A 226 -17.67 -5.69 -6.53
CA ASP A 226 -18.27 -6.85 -7.16
C ASP A 226 -19.38 -7.47 -6.28
N LYS A 227 -19.18 -7.43 -4.96
CA LYS A 227 -20.23 -7.88 -4.03
C LYS A 227 -21.45 -6.97 -4.09
N GLU A 228 -21.27 -5.64 -4.15
CA GLU A 228 -22.33 -4.67 -4.30
C GLU A 228 -23.05 -4.81 -5.67
N ALA A 229 -22.31 -5.10 -6.73
CA ALA A 229 -22.84 -5.33 -8.07
C ALA A 229 -23.56 -6.68 -8.22
N GLY A 230 -23.29 -7.64 -7.33
CA GLY A 230 -23.80 -9.00 -7.42
C GLY A 230 -22.96 -9.93 -8.31
N ASP A 231 -21.76 -9.49 -8.69
CA ASP A 231 -20.78 -10.30 -9.45
C ASP A 231 -20.05 -11.30 -8.53
N LEU A 232 -20.11 -11.08 -7.22
CA LEU A 232 -19.70 -12.04 -6.19
C LEU A 232 -20.90 -12.50 -5.36
N PRO A 233 -20.87 -13.74 -4.81
CA PRO A 233 -21.90 -14.22 -3.91
C PRO A 233 -22.10 -13.28 -2.72
N ALA A 234 -23.33 -12.94 -2.41
CA ALA A 234 -23.66 -12.05 -1.27
C ALA A 234 -23.18 -12.60 0.08
N SER A 235 -23.03 -13.93 0.19
CA SER A 235 -22.55 -14.62 1.39
C SER A 235 -21.03 -14.62 1.53
N THR A 236 -20.25 -14.18 0.52
CA THR A 236 -18.80 -14.01 0.65
C THR A 236 -18.47 -13.00 1.76
N ASP A 237 -17.66 -13.39 2.72
CA ASP A 237 -17.26 -12.50 3.82
C ASP A 237 -15.90 -11.84 3.52
N ILE A 238 -15.89 -10.51 3.38
CA ILE A 238 -14.71 -9.70 3.08
C ILE A 238 -14.30 -8.78 4.24
N ARG A 239 -14.78 -9.03 5.48
CA ARG A 239 -14.52 -8.16 6.63
C ARG A 239 -13.12 -8.29 7.19
N THR A 240 -12.43 -9.40 6.92
CA THR A 240 -11.07 -9.59 7.41
C THR A 240 -10.08 -8.83 6.53
N THR A 241 -9.61 -7.69 7.04
CA THR A 241 -8.59 -6.86 6.40
C THR A 241 -7.37 -6.69 7.29
N VAL A 242 -6.22 -6.55 6.65
CA VAL A 242 -4.90 -6.45 7.32
C VAL A 242 -4.07 -5.29 6.75
N PRO A 243 -3.04 -4.81 7.48
CA PRO A 243 -2.18 -3.72 7.00
C PRO A 243 -1.29 -4.10 5.82
N ASN A 244 -0.83 -5.36 5.74
CA ASN A 244 0.07 -5.85 4.71
C ASN A 244 -0.39 -7.20 4.18
N GLN A 245 -0.10 -7.49 2.92
CA GLN A 245 -0.58 -8.70 2.25
C GLN A 245 -0.11 -10.01 2.90
N LEU A 246 1.11 -10.05 3.46
CA LEU A 246 1.62 -11.25 4.14
C LEU A 246 0.80 -11.60 5.39
N ASP A 247 0.23 -10.60 6.06
CA ASP A 247 -0.58 -10.84 7.27
C ASP A 247 -1.81 -11.71 6.95
N CYS A 248 -2.33 -11.66 5.70
CA CYS A 248 -3.37 -12.57 5.21
C CYS A 248 -2.90 -14.02 5.13
N LEU A 249 -1.66 -14.30 4.69
CA LEU A 249 -1.13 -15.66 4.70
C LEU A 249 -1.08 -16.23 6.11
N VAL A 250 -0.70 -15.41 7.10
CA VAL A 250 -0.72 -15.82 8.51
C VAL A 250 -2.13 -16.16 8.98
N ARG A 251 -3.15 -15.35 8.61
CA ARG A 251 -4.55 -15.64 8.93
C ARG A 251 -5.02 -16.95 8.29
N LEU A 252 -4.62 -17.19 7.03
CA LEU A 252 -4.94 -18.41 6.30
C LEU A 252 -4.31 -19.65 6.97
N GLN A 253 -3.05 -19.55 7.39
CA GLN A 253 -2.34 -20.61 8.12
C GLN A 253 -2.96 -20.94 9.48
N LEU A 254 -3.53 -19.93 10.15
CA LEU A 254 -4.24 -20.11 11.42
C LEU A 254 -5.67 -20.65 11.23
N GLY A 255 -6.15 -20.75 9.98
CA GLY A 255 -7.53 -21.15 9.69
C GLY A 255 -8.57 -20.10 10.10
N GLU A 256 -8.14 -18.84 10.17
CA GLU A 256 -9.03 -17.71 10.49
C GLU A 256 -9.72 -17.18 9.24
N VAL A 257 -9.24 -17.54 8.06
CA VAL A 257 -9.84 -17.22 6.75
C VAL A 257 -9.69 -18.41 5.80
N ASP A 258 -10.53 -18.45 4.77
CA ASP A 258 -10.57 -19.54 3.79
C ASP A 258 -9.70 -19.25 2.56
N ALA A 259 -9.54 -17.97 2.23
CA ALA A 259 -8.71 -17.54 1.10
C ALA A 259 -8.15 -16.13 1.28
N VAL A 260 -7.14 -15.82 0.48
CA VAL A 260 -6.57 -14.49 0.29
C VAL A 260 -6.87 -14.02 -1.12
N VAL A 261 -7.29 -12.77 -1.29
CA VAL A 261 -7.36 -12.10 -2.59
C VAL A 261 -6.33 -10.98 -2.61
N THR A 262 -5.40 -11.09 -3.53
CA THR A 262 -4.31 -10.12 -3.74
C THR A 262 -3.80 -10.24 -5.18
N ASP A 263 -2.81 -9.44 -5.54
CA ASP A 263 -2.16 -9.55 -6.86
C ASP A 263 -1.48 -10.93 -7.00
N GLY A 264 -1.66 -11.57 -8.13
CA GLY A 264 -1.16 -12.92 -8.39
C GLY A 264 0.36 -13.05 -8.20
N ALA A 265 1.10 -11.99 -8.51
CA ALA A 265 2.55 -11.95 -8.27
C ALA A 265 2.89 -12.01 -6.77
N LEU A 266 2.10 -11.35 -5.91
CA LEU A 266 2.25 -11.44 -4.46
C LEU A 266 1.74 -12.78 -3.91
N ALA A 267 0.62 -13.28 -4.44
CA ALA A 267 0.08 -14.59 -4.10
C ALA A 267 1.08 -15.72 -4.42
N ALA A 268 1.76 -15.65 -5.57
CA ALA A 268 2.82 -16.60 -5.92
C ALA A 268 4.00 -16.56 -4.94
N SER A 269 4.39 -15.37 -4.51
CA SER A 269 5.43 -15.19 -3.48
C SER A 269 5.01 -15.76 -2.12
N GLN A 270 3.73 -15.65 -1.76
CA GLN A 270 3.16 -16.28 -0.55
C GLN A 270 3.12 -17.81 -0.68
N ALA A 271 2.69 -18.32 -1.85
CA ALA A 271 2.68 -19.77 -2.11
C ALA A 271 4.09 -20.39 -2.10
N ALA A 272 5.12 -19.60 -2.45
CA ALA A 272 6.51 -20.05 -2.34
C ALA A 272 6.99 -20.19 -0.88
N GLN A 273 6.37 -19.48 0.05
CA GLN A 273 6.66 -19.56 1.49
C GLN A 273 5.85 -20.66 2.19
N ASP A 274 4.71 -21.06 1.62
CA ASP A 274 3.84 -22.08 2.20
C ASP A 274 3.41 -23.12 1.13
N PRO A 275 3.97 -24.33 1.17
CA PRO A 275 3.65 -25.35 0.20
C PRO A 275 2.23 -25.94 0.35
N THR A 276 1.46 -25.58 1.37
CA THR A 276 0.09 -26.06 1.59
C THR A 276 -0.96 -25.25 0.83
N VAL A 277 -0.60 -24.06 0.35
CA VAL A 277 -1.48 -23.19 -0.42
C VAL A 277 -1.12 -23.19 -1.91
N GLN A 278 -1.99 -22.69 -2.74
CA GLN A 278 -1.80 -22.49 -4.18
C GLN A 278 -2.70 -21.38 -4.71
N LEU A 279 -2.31 -20.80 -5.84
CA LEU A 279 -3.18 -19.94 -6.62
C LEU A 279 -4.34 -20.74 -7.19
N LYS A 280 -5.54 -20.14 -7.19
CA LYS A 280 -6.78 -20.73 -7.66
C LYS A 280 -7.35 -19.90 -8.80
N GLY A 281 -7.67 -20.57 -9.91
CA GLY A 281 -8.17 -19.93 -11.12
C GLY A 281 -7.13 -19.06 -11.82
N GLU A 282 -7.56 -18.36 -12.84
CA GLU A 282 -6.76 -17.36 -13.57
C GLU A 282 -6.81 -16.00 -12.88
N ALA A 283 -5.90 -15.11 -13.27
CA ALA A 283 -5.97 -13.71 -12.87
C ALA A 283 -7.24 -13.06 -13.46
N PHE A 284 -7.99 -12.35 -12.62
CA PHE A 284 -9.29 -11.77 -13.02
C PHE A 284 -9.25 -10.25 -13.24
N THR A 285 -8.08 -9.61 -13.02
CA THR A 285 -7.81 -8.20 -13.37
C THR A 285 -6.52 -8.06 -14.14
N THR A 286 -6.22 -6.82 -14.56
CA THR A 286 -4.86 -6.42 -14.98
C THR A 286 -4.39 -5.29 -14.07
N GLU A 287 -3.23 -5.48 -13.45
CA GLU A 287 -2.62 -4.54 -12.53
C GLU A 287 -1.25 -4.10 -13.08
N TYR A 288 -1.00 -2.79 -13.09
CA TYR A 288 0.28 -2.21 -13.47
C TYR A 288 0.91 -1.52 -12.28
N TYR A 289 2.10 -1.93 -11.87
CA TYR A 289 2.82 -1.30 -10.77
C TYR A 289 3.63 -0.11 -11.25
N GLY A 290 3.49 1.02 -10.57
CA GLY A 290 4.27 2.23 -10.78
C GLY A 290 4.94 2.71 -9.49
N VAL A 291 5.98 3.51 -9.65
CA VAL A 291 6.58 4.28 -8.56
C VAL A 291 5.68 5.49 -8.31
N ALA A 292 5.16 5.62 -7.10
CA ALA A 292 4.29 6.74 -6.74
C ALA A 292 5.10 7.86 -6.08
N MET A 293 4.80 9.10 -6.46
CA MET A 293 5.49 10.32 -6.03
C MET A 293 4.46 11.41 -5.77
N LYS A 294 4.89 12.52 -5.17
CA LYS A 294 4.03 13.66 -4.95
C LYS A 294 3.49 14.20 -6.29
N GLU A 295 2.25 14.63 -6.31
CA GLU A 295 1.53 15.04 -7.52
C GLU A 295 2.28 16.12 -8.33
N ASP A 296 2.91 17.07 -7.64
CA ASP A 296 3.64 18.21 -8.22
C ASP A 296 5.16 17.95 -8.43
N ALA A 297 5.63 16.72 -8.24
CA ALA A 297 7.03 16.33 -8.40
C ALA A 297 7.37 15.91 -9.85
N ASP A 298 6.99 16.71 -10.83
CA ASP A 298 7.11 16.38 -12.26
C ASP A 298 8.55 16.05 -12.70
N ASP A 299 9.54 16.77 -12.18
CA ASP A 299 10.96 16.51 -12.45
C ASP A 299 11.39 15.12 -11.94
N LEU A 300 10.90 14.71 -10.77
CA LEU A 300 11.18 13.39 -10.20
C LEU A 300 10.48 12.28 -11.00
N VAL A 301 9.22 12.49 -11.42
CA VAL A 301 8.49 11.55 -12.29
C VAL A 301 9.25 11.33 -13.61
N ARG A 302 9.68 12.40 -14.27
CA ARG A 302 10.45 12.33 -15.52
C ARG A 302 11.77 11.61 -15.36
N ARG A 303 12.47 11.87 -14.23
CA ARG A 303 13.74 11.20 -13.90
C ARG A 303 13.52 9.71 -13.67
N VAL A 304 12.52 9.31 -12.88
CA VAL A 304 12.19 7.89 -12.65
C VAL A 304 11.81 7.21 -13.98
N ASN A 305 11.04 7.88 -14.84
CA ASN A 305 10.72 7.35 -16.16
C ASN A 305 11.98 7.14 -17.03
N ARG A 306 12.97 8.04 -16.95
CA ARG A 306 14.24 7.87 -17.64
C ARG A 306 15.01 6.66 -17.12
N ILE A 307 15.08 6.51 -15.80
CA ILE A 307 15.73 5.36 -15.15
C ILE A 307 15.04 4.06 -15.56
N LEU A 308 13.70 4.05 -15.64
CA LEU A 308 12.94 2.88 -16.09
C LEU A 308 13.17 2.54 -17.58
N VAL A 309 13.44 3.52 -18.44
CA VAL A 309 13.88 3.26 -19.82
C VAL A 309 15.22 2.55 -19.80
N ASP A 310 16.21 3.12 -19.11
CA ASP A 310 17.54 2.55 -19.00
C ASP A 310 17.50 1.14 -18.37
N PHE A 311 16.69 0.94 -17.34
CA PHE A 311 16.50 -0.36 -16.67
C PHE A 311 15.92 -1.43 -17.60
N ARG A 312 15.03 -1.07 -18.54
CA ARG A 312 14.49 -2.00 -19.54
C ARG A 312 15.51 -2.36 -20.63
N GLU A 313 16.36 -1.41 -21.00
CA GLU A 313 17.29 -1.54 -22.12
C GLU A 313 18.64 -2.15 -21.70
N ASP A 314 19.00 -2.09 -20.42
CA ASP A 314 20.21 -2.69 -19.91
C ASP A 314 20.12 -4.23 -19.98
N THR A 315 21.12 -4.82 -20.63
CA THR A 315 21.21 -6.27 -20.84
C THR A 315 22.18 -6.98 -19.88
N THR A 316 22.76 -6.25 -18.93
CA THR A 316 23.80 -6.76 -18.02
C THR A 316 23.45 -6.66 -16.55
N ASP A 317 22.61 -5.69 -16.19
CA ASP A 317 22.09 -5.46 -14.84
C ASP A 317 20.71 -4.78 -14.96
N GLY A 318 19.89 -5.25 -15.89
CA GLY A 318 18.64 -4.65 -16.25
C GLY A 318 17.43 -5.29 -15.60
N TRP A 319 16.25 -4.93 -16.13
CA TRP A 319 14.97 -5.43 -15.66
C TRP A 319 14.89 -6.97 -15.72
N GLN A 320 15.45 -7.58 -16.79
CA GLN A 320 15.39 -9.03 -16.96
C GLN A 320 16.28 -9.76 -15.97
N ASP A 321 17.43 -9.17 -15.61
CA ASP A 321 18.33 -9.73 -14.60
C ASP A 321 17.69 -9.67 -13.22
N ALA A 322 17.12 -8.52 -12.87
CA ALA A 322 16.36 -8.35 -11.62
C ALA A 322 15.13 -9.30 -11.55
N TYR A 323 14.41 -9.49 -12.68
CA TYR A 323 13.32 -10.46 -12.75
C TYR A 323 13.83 -11.88 -12.50
N THR A 324 14.92 -12.25 -13.15
CA THR A 324 15.52 -13.58 -13.03
C THR A 324 15.99 -13.84 -11.60
N GLU A 325 16.64 -12.88 -10.98
CA GLU A 325 17.11 -12.97 -9.59
C GLU A 325 15.97 -13.08 -8.59
N TRP A 326 15.00 -12.19 -8.69
CA TRP A 326 13.99 -12.06 -7.66
C TRP A 326 12.70 -12.83 -7.92
N LEU A 327 12.22 -12.88 -9.16
CA LEU A 327 10.84 -13.24 -9.44
C LEU A 327 10.67 -14.54 -10.25
N SER A 328 11.62 -14.89 -11.11
CA SER A 328 11.47 -16.04 -12.02
C SER A 328 11.17 -17.36 -11.29
N ALA A 329 11.77 -17.58 -10.14
CA ALA A 329 11.56 -18.80 -9.35
C ALA A 329 10.12 -18.92 -8.78
N THR A 330 9.38 -17.81 -8.67
CA THR A 330 8.01 -17.80 -8.17
C THR A 330 6.97 -17.61 -9.26
N LEU A 331 7.30 -16.89 -10.32
CA LEU A 331 6.37 -16.53 -11.39
C LEU A 331 6.58 -17.34 -12.68
N GLY A 332 7.75 -17.94 -12.84
CA GLY A 332 8.14 -18.64 -14.08
C GLY A 332 8.50 -17.67 -15.20
N ASP A 333 9.10 -18.21 -16.26
CA ASP A 333 9.63 -17.40 -17.37
C ASP A 333 8.58 -17.08 -18.45
N ASP A 334 7.44 -17.78 -18.45
CA ASP A 334 6.37 -17.64 -19.43
C ASP A 334 5.15 -16.84 -18.90
N SER A 335 5.25 -16.26 -17.71
CA SER A 335 4.15 -15.47 -17.13
C SER A 335 3.96 -14.14 -17.88
N SER A 336 2.77 -13.56 -17.79
CA SER A 336 2.51 -12.20 -18.32
C SER A 336 3.37 -11.11 -17.67
N GLY A 337 3.95 -11.41 -16.50
CA GLY A 337 4.86 -10.53 -15.77
C GLY A 337 6.34 -10.78 -16.07
N SER A 338 6.70 -11.75 -16.94
CA SER A 338 8.11 -12.10 -17.24
C SER A 338 8.81 -11.09 -18.18
N ARG A 339 8.10 -10.05 -18.59
CA ARG A 339 8.63 -8.95 -19.42
C ARG A 339 8.14 -7.62 -18.89
N PRO A 340 8.97 -6.56 -18.94
CA PRO A 340 8.53 -5.24 -18.53
C PRO A 340 7.40 -4.73 -19.44
N PRO A 341 6.35 -4.10 -18.88
CA PRO A 341 5.30 -3.50 -19.71
C PRO A 341 5.88 -2.37 -20.56
N ALA A 342 5.37 -2.23 -21.80
CA ALA A 342 5.77 -1.13 -22.68
C ALA A 342 5.28 0.21 -22.09
N PRO A 343 6.14 1.23 -21.96
CA PRO A 343 5.75 2.52 -21.45
C PRO A 343 5.04 3.36 -22.53
N GLU A 344 4.04 4.11 -22.12
CA GLU A 344 3.45 5.22 -22.87
C GLU A 344 3.37 6.45 -21.95
N TYR A 345 3.44 7.66 -22.54
CA TYR A 345 3.55 8.92 -21.78
C TYR A 345 2.51 9.90 -22.33
N LEU A 346 1.28 9.82 -21.80
CA LEU A 346 0.14 10.61 -22.30
C LEU A 346 -0.11 11.89 -21.51
N ARG A 347 0.46 12.03 -20.31
CA ARG A 347 0.32 13.26 -19.53
C ARG A 347 1.17 14.37 -20.17
N GLU A 348 0.49 15.41 -20.62
CA GLU A 348 1.12 16.64 -21.09
C GLU A 348 1.54 17.55 -19.93
N ASN A 349 2.41 18.54 -20.20
CA ASN A 349 2.87 19.51 -19.18
C ASN A 349 1.75 20.49 -18.81
#